data_35e3bd60026ddde53ca9faa6b08dd670
#
_entry.id   35e3bd60026ddde53ca9faa6b08dd670
#
_cell.length_a   1.000
_cell.length_b   1.000
_cell.length_c   1.000
_cell.angle_alpha   90.00
_cell.angle_beta   90.00
_cell.angle_gamma   90.00
#
_symmetry.space_group_name_H-M   'P 1'
#
loop_
_entity.id
_entity.type
_entity.pdbx_description
1 polymer ?
#
loop_
_entity_poly.entity_id
_entity_poly.type
_entity_poly.pdbx_seq_one_letter_code
_entity_poly.pdbx_strand_id
1 'polypeptide(L)'
;MKKIYSTTLLAAIFLPCNMAVSAQEVAPMLTTKYSQMAPYNNSCPEKSAAGCGPVAIAQILTKYKQPVHGYGTVSYQSGANKYDVDVDFESYTFDWVNIKDDYRGEYTDQQAKAVADLIYACGAAMYAQYGSSTGVNNYAKMLYGLQHNLHISENARYLRRQHYSTAEWIEMLNTQLRAGHPVLYRGSWLFEEEDNGHMFVIDGLDADGKYHVNFGHFGSGDKFADINVLNQSGTNPGGRGVCYNAKQAMVINCYPTPEHTDYPLQRCISEEAIILNKDTLLRQITVNLGENFTLSCNLRNYSLQKATLNYGWGLEKDGQLIDILCQSTDGLSAGEKFEEARHLDVALPTTLEDGEYKLVLYSMSDINPTWSRVWASAPTEVEATVKNGMAGITVPDNHLGDPKLYLEQDITEVENTFEKFVPGRTFELKFINPTTNNFQNKIKLEILVDGEEYSYITIQPVFSQSKTIYHILVPQSAVAFQGKHITSIKASYYNTLDDDYTLLGTTEPSAVNVPTTRVSS
;
A
#
# COMPACT_ATOMS: atom_id res chain seq x y z
N MET A 1 -5.95 45.69 57.92
CA MET A 1 -4.78 45.12 57.24
C MET A 1 -5.23 43.94 56.41
N LYS A 2 -5.40 44.12 55.09
CA LYS A 2 -5.74 43.03 54.14
C LYS A 2 -4.42 42.52 53.55
N LYS A 3 -4.11 41.24 53.78
CA LYS A 3 -2.96 40.56 53.15
C LYS A 3 -3.37 40.15 51.74
N ILE A 4 -2.66 40.65 50.73
CA ILE A 4 -2.75 40.26 49.33
C ILE A 4 -1.76 39.10 49.13
N TYR A 5 -2.23 37.93 48.77
CA TYR A 5 -1.40 36.83 48.33
C TYR A 5 -1.22 36.93 46.80
N SER A 6 0.00 37.18 46.37
CA SER A 6 0.40 37.14 44.97
C SER A 6 0.66 35.68 44.60
N THR A 7 -0.15 35.11 43.71
CA THR A 7 0.06 33.79 43.12
C THR A 7 0.88 33.98 41.86
N THR A 8 2.16 33.69 41.93
CA THR A 8 3.03 33.64 40.73
C THR A 8 2.75 32.36 39.99
N LEU A 9 2.10 32.47 38.79
CA LEU A 9 1.89 31.38 37.88
C LEU A 9 3.20 31.11 37.14
N LEU A 10 3.89 30.02 37.47
CA LEU A 10 5.04 29.53 36.71
C LEU A 10 4.50 28.85 35.46
N ALA A 11 4.56 29.52 34.30
CA ALA A 11 4.34 28.91 33.02
C ALA A 11 5.56 28.03 32.69
N ALA A 12 5.40 26.72 32.82
CA ALA A 12 6.36 25.76 32.31
C ALA A 12 6.31 25.79 30.77
N ILE A 13 7.34 26.39 30.17
CA ILE A 13 7.55 26.30 28.71
C ILE A 13 8.03 24.88 28.44
N PHE A 14 7.13 24.03 27.99
CA PHE A 14 7.48 22.77 27.33
C PHE A 14 8.10 23.10 25.97
N LEU A 15 9.42 23.21 25.91
CA LEU A 15 10.15 23.06 24.65
C LEU A 15 9.98 21.61 24.21
N PRO A 16 9.42 21.34 23.00
CA PRO A 16 9.47 20.00 22.44
C PRO A 16 10.95 19.69 22.20
N CYS A 17 11.49 18.81 23.01
CA CYS A 17 12.77 18.18 22.73
C CYS A 17 12.56 17.29 21.51
N ASN A 18 12.78 17.83 20.31
CA ASN A 18 12.97 17.05 19.10
C ASN A 18 14.28 16.26 19.27
N MET A 19 14.25 15.23 20.09
CA MET A 19 15.17 14.12 19.90
C MET A 19 14.78 13.48 18.57
N ALA A 20 15.50 13.82 17.51
CA ALA A 20 15.57 12.96 16.34
C ALA A 20 16.06 11.61 16.87
N VAL A 21 15.16 10.68 17.08
CA VAL A 21 15.51 9.28 17.29
C VAL A 21 16.17 8.87 15.98
N SER A 22 17.51 8.83 15.96
CA SER A 22 18.24 8.27 14.83
C SER A 22 17.61 6.92 14.51
N ALA A 23 17.08 6.77 13.32
CA ALA A 23 16.51 5.52 12.91
C ALA A 23 17.60 4.45 13.06
N GLN A 24 17.28 3.36 13.76
CA GLN A 24 18.24 2.26 13.86
C GLN A 24 18.44 1.71 12.44
N GLU A 25 19.63 1.88 11.89
CA GLU A 25 19.99 1.44 10.54
C GLU A 25 19.83 -0.06 10.38
N VAL A 26 19.37 -0.47 9.20
CA VAL A 26 19.32 -1.87 8.77
C VAL A 26 20.00 -1.95 7.40
N ALA A 27 21.12 -2.63 7.34
CA ALA A 27 21.83 -2.84 6.07
C ALA A 27 20.95 -3.61 5.07
N PRO A 28 21.08 -3.39 3.75
CA PRO A 28 20.38 -4.17 2.75
C PRO A 28 20.56 -5.67 2.97
N MET A 29 19.44 -6.39 3.04
CA MET A 29 19.43 -7.82 3.36
C MET A 29 19.56 -8.72 2.15
N LEU A 30 19.20 -8.22 0.95
CA LEU A 30 19.25 -8.98 -0.30
C LEU A 30 20.52 -8.66 -1.09
N THR A 31 21.16 -9.71 -1.55
CA THR A 31 22.30 -9.65 -2.49
C THR A 31 21.86 -9.96 -3.94
N THR A 32 20.65 -10.46 -4.10
CA THR A 32 20.08 -10.86 -5.39
C THR A 32 19.89 -9.70 -6.35
N LYS A 33 20.20 -9.94 -7.65
CA LYS A 33 20.03 -8.99 -8.75
C LYS A 33 19.16 -9.63 -9.85
N TYR A 34 17.95 -10.07 -9.46
CA TYR A 34 17.04 -10.77 -10.38
C TYR A 34 16.32 -9.81 -11.33
N SER A 35 15.70 -10.40 -12.36
CA SER A 35 14.93 -9.68 -13.36
C SER A 35 13.80 -10.57 -13.92
N GLN A 36 12.98 -10.00 -14.80
CA GLN A 36 11.81 -10.67 -15.37
C GLN A 36 12.10 -11.38 -16.69
N MET A 37 13.30 -11.22 -17.26
CA MET A 37 13.73 -11.78 -18.54
C MET A 37 14.72 -12.93 -18.34
N ALA A 38 15.22 -13.53 -19.42
CA ALA A 38 16.16 -14.64 -19.35
C ALA A 38 17.39 -14.35 -18.46
N PRO A 39 17.84 -15.33 -17.65
CA PRO A 39 17.37 -16.72 -17.58
C PRO A 39 16.12 -16.93 -16.70
N TYR A 40 15.64 -15.92 -15.99
CA TYR A 40 14.63 -15.99 -14.94
C TYR A 40 13.25 -16.43 -15.43
N ASN A 41 12.94 -16.20 -16.70
CA ASN A 41 11.66 -16.57 -17.32
C ASN A 41 11.74 -17.85 -18.18
N ASN A 42 12.84 -18.59 -18.13
CA ASN A 42 13.04 -19.76 -19.00
C ASN A 42 11.98 -20.85 -18.78
N SER A 43 11.43 -20.97 -17.56
CA SER A 43 10.38 -21.93 -17.21
C SER A 43 8.96 -21.34 -17.31
N CYS A 44 8.81 -20.05 -17.61
CA CYS A 44 7.50 -19.43 -17.80
C CYS A 44 6.87 -19.85 -19.15
N PRO A 45 5.52 -19.89 -19.25
CA PRO A 45 4.81 -20.25 -20.48
C PRO A 45 5.31 -19.41 -21.68
N GLU A 46 5.74 -20.09 -22.74
CA GLU A 46 6.32 -19.48 -23.96
C GLU A 46 7.40 -18.42 -23.67
N LYS A 47 8.11 -18.56 -22.56
CA LYS A 47 9.10 -17.56 -22.09
C LYS A 47 8.55 -16.15 -21.95
N SER A 48 7.25 -16.03 -21.61
CA SER A 48 6.65 -14.75 -21.21
C SER A 48 7.43 -14.12 -20.07
N ALA A 49 7.30 -12.80 -19.87
CA ALA A 49 7.94 -12.14 -18.75
C ALA A 49 7.57 -12.82 -17.43
N ALA A 50 8.54 -13.03 -16.54
CA ALA A 50 8.33 -13.74 -15.27
C ALA A 50 7.34 -13.00 -14.35
N GLY A 51 7.27 -11.67 -14.45
CA GLY A 51 6.44 -10.81 -13.61
C GLY A 51 7.18 -10.27 -12.39
N CYS A 52 6.91 -9.03 -12.03
CA CYS A 52 7.59 -8.35 -10.93
C CYS A 52 7.31 -9.01 -9.57
N GLY A 53 6.07 -9.45 -9.32
CA GLY A 53 5.70 -10.16 -8.08
C GLY A 53 6.46 -11.46 -7.89
N PRO A 54 6.42 -12.41 -8.85
CA PRO A 54 7.21 -13.64 -8.79
C PRO A 54 8.72 -13.40 -8.59
N VAL A 55 9.29 -12.40 -9.25
CA VAL A 55 10.70 -12.02 -9.04
C VAL A 55 10.94 -11.52 -7.62
N ALA A 56 10.08 -10.65 -7.10
CA ALA A 56 10.23 -10.08 -5.77
C ALA A 56 10.16 -11.16 -4.67
N ILE A 57 9.18 -12.06 -4.74
CA ILE A 57 9.05 -13.15 -3.75
C ILE A 57 10.19 -14.16 -3.87
N ALA A 58 10.65 -14.48 -5.10
CA ALA A 58 11.81 -15.36 -5.31
C ALA A 58 13.08 -14.79 -4.65
N GLN A 59 13.31 -13.49 -4.71
CA GLN A 59 14.42 -12.83 -4.02
C GLN A 59 14.31 -12.98 -2.49
N ILE A 60 13.11 -12.82 -1.93
CA ILE A 60 12.86 -13.05 -0.50
C ILE A 60 13.17 -14.50 -0.12
N LEU A 61 12.63 -15.48 -0.88
CA LEU A 61 12.88 -16.91 -0.61
C LEU A 61 14.35 -17.28 -0.74
N THR A 62 15.08 -16.69 -1.69
CA THR A 62 16.52 -16.92 -1.90
C THR A 62 17.33 -16.49 -0.67
N LYS A 63 16.96 -15.39 0.00
CA LYS A 63 17.61 -14.98 1.26
C LYS A 63 17.54 -16.07 2.34
N TYR A 64 16.37 -16.72 2.44
CA TYR A 64 16.16 -17.75 3.46
C TYR A 64 16.58 -19.16 3.00
N LYS A 65 16.68 -19.40 1.69
CA LYS A 65 16.82 -20.73 1.07
C LYS A 65 15.77 -21.71 1.57
N GLN A 66 14.53 -21.23 1.61
CA GLN A 66 13.35 -21.92 2.09
C GLN A 66 12.13 -21.58 1.20
N PRO A 67 11.12 -22.47 1.09
CA PRO A 67 11.13 -23.85 1.61
C PRO A 67 12.03 -24.77 0.78
N VAL A 68 12.30 -25.96 1.26
CA VAL A 68 12.99 -26.99 0.45
C VAL A 68 12.02 -27.61 -0.57
N HIS A 69 10.78 -27.84 -0.15
CA HIS A 69 9.65 -28.27 -0.97
C HIS A 69 8.49 -27.32 -0.73
N GLY A 70 7.63 -27.15 -1.72
CA GLY A 70 6.34 -26.53 -1.52
C GLY A 70 5.29 -27.54 -1.07
N TYR A 71 4.01 -27.14 -1.05
CA TYR A 71 2.89 -27.95 -0.62
C TYR A 71 1.70 -27.82 -1.56
N GLY A 72 0.99 -28.95 -1.81
CA GLY A 72 -0.22 -29.02 -2.62
C GLY A 72 0.01 -28.72 -4.10
N THR A 73 -1.08 -28.51 -4.81
CA THR A 73 -1.07 -28.28 -6.26
C THR A 73 -1.77 -26.98 -6.64
N VAL A 74 -1.32 -26.35 -7.72
CA VAL A 74 -1.97 -25.19 -8.34
C VAL A 74 -2.21 -25.49 -9.80
N SER A 75 -3.45 -25.31 -10.25
CA SER A 75 -3.84 -25.45 -11.66
C SER A 75 -4.81 -24.34 -12.05
N TYR A 76 -4.47 -23.59 -13.08
CA TYR A 76 -5.33 -22.53 -13.63
C TYR A 76 -4.93 -22.14 -15.05
N GLN A 77 -5.84 -21.47 -15.77
CA GLN A 77 -5.54 -20.82 -17.03
C GLN A 77 -5.14 -19.36 -16.81
N SER A 78 -3.98 -19.00 -17.32
CA SER A 78 -3.31 -17.72 -17.05
C SER A 78 -3.37 -16.77 -18.24
N GLY A 79 -3.70 -15.50 -17.95
CA GLY A 79 -3.65 -14.41 -18.91
C GLY A 79 -4.68 -14.49 -20.05
N ALA A 80 -4.59 -13.54 -20.96
CA ALA A 80 -5.46 -13.48 -22.14
C ALA A 80 -5.23 -14.66 -23.10
N ASN A 81 -4.00 -15.19 -23.14
CA ASN A 81 -3.62 -16.33 -23.98
C ASN A 81 -4.04 -17.68 -23.38
N LYS A 82 -4.60 -17.68 -22.16
CA LYS A 82 -5.06 -18.87 -21.45
C LYS A 82 -4.00 -19.97 -21.36
N TYR A 83 -2.78 -19.60 -20.99
CA TYR A 83 -1.73 -20.58 -20.75
C TYR A 83 -2.12 -21.50 -19.58
N ASP A 84 -1.94 -22.79 -19.75
CA ASP A 84 -2.11 -23.75 -18.66
C ASP A 84 -0.92 -23.63 -17.71
N VAL A 85 -1.22 -23.39 -16.43
CA VAL A 85 -0.25 -23.36 -15.33
C VAL A 85 -0.62 -24.47 -14.38
N ASP A 86 0.21 -25.51 -14.36
CA ASP A 86 0.06 -26.70 -13.53
C ASP A 86 1.35 -26.93 -12.76
N VAL A 87 1.30 -26.84 -11.43
CA VAL A 87 2.44 -27.06 -10.56
C VAL A 87 2.03 -27.96 -9.40
N ASP A 88 2.71 -29.08 -9.27
CA ASP A 88 2.70 -29.92 -8.09
C ASP A 88 3.88 -29.54 -7.19
N PHE A 89 3.61 -28.74 -6.17
CA PHE A 89 4.64 -28.21 -5.27
C PHE A 89 5.29 -29.28 -4.40
N GLU A 90 4.63 -30.39 -4.14
CA GLU A 90 5.21 -31.47 -3.35
C GLU A 90 6.29 -32.22 -4.13
N SER A 91 6.16 -32.28 -5.46
CA SER A 91 7.18 -32.84 -6.34
C SER A 91 8.31 -31.84 -6.66
N TYR A 92 8.13 -30.58 -6.31
CA TYR A 92 9.09 -29.50 -6.60
C TYR A 92 10.14 -29.41 -5.49
N THR A 93 11.40 -29.75 -5.81
CA THR A 93 12.54 -29.49 -4.92
C THR A 93 13.29 -28.25 -5.41
N PHE A 94 13.33 -27.20 -4.59
CA PHE A 94 14.09 -26.00 -4.93
C PHE A 94 15.60 -26.23 -4.80
N ASP A 95 16.32 -26.10 -5.91
CA ASP A 95 17.76 -26.36 -5.97
C ASP A 95 18.58 -25.16 -5.46
N TRP A 96 18.47 -24.88 -4.16
CA TRP A 96 19.14 -23.75 -3.51
C TRP A 96 20.66 -23.74 -3.67
N VAL A 97 21.29 -24.89 -3.96
CA VAL A 97 22.74 -24.99 -4.17
C VAL A 97 23.15 -24.35 -5.49
N ASN A 98 22.32 -24.48 -6.52
CA ASN A 98 22.58 -23.97 -7.86
C ASN A 98 21.96 -22.59 -8.12
N ILE A 99 21.17 -22.05 -7.20
CA ILE A 99 20.64 -20.68 -7.33
C ILE A 99 21.75 -19.69 -6.98
N LYS A 100 22.01 -18.76 -7.92
CA LYS A 100 22.97 -17.65 -7.75
C LYS A 100 22.22 -16.34 -7.44
N ASP A 101 22.90 -15.43 -6.79
CA ASP A 101 22.37 -14.09 -6.52
C ASP A 101 22.37 -13.19 -7.76
N ASP A 102 23.28 -13.44 -8.71
CA ASP A 102 23.46 -12.60 -9.89
C ASP A 102 23.76 -13.44 -11.15
N TYR A 103 23.02 -13.21 -12.21
CA TYR A 103 23.13 -13.89 -13.51
C TYR A 103 23.59 -12.96 -14.63
N ARG A 104 24.13 -11.78 -14.32
CA ARG A 104 24.71 -10.88 -15.33
C ARG A 104 26.07 -11.38 -15.85
N GLY A 105 26.75 -12.23 -15.09
CA GLY A 105 27.98 -12.92 -15.50
C GLY A 105 27.70 -14.32 -16.03
N GLU A 106 28.72 -15.18 -16.02
CA GLU A 106 28.62 -16.56 -16.46
C GLU A 106 27.80 -17.42 -15.50
N TYR A 107 26.99 -18.33 -16.03
CA TYR A 107 26.21 -19.31 -15.30
C TYR A 107 26.01 -20.57 -16.14
N THR A 108 25.79 -21.70 -15.48
CA THR A 108 25.51 -22.98 -16.14
C THR A 108 24.03 -23.13 -16.46
N ASP A 109 23.70 -24.06 -17.36
CA ASP A 109 22.27 -24.39 -17.66
C ASP A 109 21.52 -24.86 -16.42
N GLN A 110 22.19 -25.60 -15.51
CA GLN A 110 21.60 -26.03 -14.24
C GLN A 110 21.27 -24.84 -13.35
N GLN A 111 22.16 -23.86 -13.25
CA GLN A 111 21.93 -22.63 -12.49
C GLN A 111 20.77 -21.80 -13.09
N ALA A 112 20.75 -21.67 -14.43
CA ALA A 112 19.67 -20.99 -15.13
C ALA A 112 18.32 -21.68 -14.89
N LYS A 113 18.30 -23.02 -14.95
CA LYS A 113 17.09 -23.80 -14.68
C LYS A 113 16.63 -23.64 -13.23
N ALA A 114 17.53 -23.70 -12.26
CA ALA A 114 17.21 -23.60 -10.84
C ALA A 114 16.48 -22.28 -10.49
N VAL A 115 16.99 -21.15 -10.97
CA VAL A 115 16.33 -19.85 -10.72
C VAL A 115 15.04 -19.67 -11.51
N ALA A 116 14.97 -20.17 -12.74
CA ALA A 116 13.75 -20.11 -13.55
C ALA A 116 12.62 -20.95 -12.95
N ASP A 117 12.93 -22.14 -12.45
CA ASP A 117 11.97 -23.01 -11.78
C ASP A 117 11.45 -22.37 -10.47
N LEU A 118 12.33 -21.77 -9.66
CA LEU A 118 11.91 -21.04 -8.46
C LEU A 118 10.95 -19.92 -8.81
N ILE A 119 11.29 -19.09 -9.79
CA ILE A 119 10.45 -17.93 -10.16
C ILE A 119 9.13 -18.37 -10.77
N TYR A 120 9.13 -19.44 -11.59
CA TYR A 120 7.90 -20.01 -12.14
C TYR A 120 7.00 -20.56 -11.03
N ALA A 121 7.55 -21.29 -10.06
CA ALA A 121 6.79 -21.78 -8.90
C ALA A 121 6.22 -20.60 -8.08
N CYS A 122 7.01 -19.53 -7.86
CA CYS A 122 6.51 -18.31 -7.22
C CYS A 122 5.33 -17.70 -8.02
N GLY A 123 5.43 -17.65 -9.34
CA GLY A 123 4.37 -17.15 -10.21
C GLY A 123 3.10 -17.99 -10.14
N ALA A 124 3.24 -19.32 -10.15
CA ALA A 124 2.11 -20.23 -10.01
C ALA A 124 1.40 -20.05 -8.65
N ALA A 125 2.17 -20.00 -7.54
CA ALA A 125 1.62 -19.74 -6.20
C ALA A 125 0.90 -18.38 -6.11
N MET A 126 1.39 -17.37 -6.81
CA MET A 126 0.78 -16.04 -6.85
C MET A 126 -0.40 -15.91 -7.82
N TYR A 127 -0.76 -16.96 -8.55
CA TYR A 127 -1.78 -16.92 -9.63
C TYR A 127 -1.46 -15.85 -10.68
N ALA A 128 -0.19 -15.76 -11.08
CA ALA A 128 0.28 -14.78 -12.02
C ALA A 128 -0.40 -14.91 -13.38
N GLN A 129 -0.73 -13.77 -13.97
CA GLN A 129 -1.36 -13.68 -15.29
C GLN A 129 -0.26 -13.45 -16.33
N TYR A 130 0.25 -14.56 -16.91
CA TYR A 130 1.36 -14.54 -17.84
C TYR A 130 0.99 -13.92 -19.20
N GLY A 131 1.92 -13.16 -19.78
CA GLY A 131 1.74 -12.49 -21.06
C GLY A 131 2.97 -11.66 -21.44
N SER A 132 2.80 -10.71 -22.36
CA SER A 132 3.83 -9.72 -22.69
C SER A 132 4.19 -8.84 -21.48
N SER A 133 3.22 -8.63 -20.61
CA SER A 133 3.36 -8.05 -19.28
C SER A 133 2.65 -8.98 -18.30
N THR A 134 3.38 -9.56 -17.37
CA THR A 134 2.85 -10.50 -16.39
C THR A 134 2.51 -9.77 -15.09
N GLY A 135 1.28 -9.94 -14.61
CA GLY A 135 0.77 -9.28 -13.43
C GLY A 135 0.11 -10.22 -12.43
N VAL A 136 -0.15 -9.71 -11.22
CA VAL A 136 -0.94 -10.37 -10.17
C VAL A 136 -2.17 -9.53 -9.89
N ASN A 137 -3.34 -10.04 -10.22
CA ASN A 137 -4.59 -9.26 -10.22
C ASN A 137 -5.43 -9.48 -8.96
N ASN A 138 -5.25 -10.61 -8.26
CA ASN A 138 -6.01 -10.93 -7.05
C ASN A 138 -5.07 -11.18 -5.88
N TYR A 139 -4.92 -10.17 -5.01
CA TYR A 139 -4.01 -10.22 -3.88
C TYR A 139 -4.43 -11.20 -2.77
N ALA A 140 -5.72 -11.54 -2.68
CA ALA A 140 -6.16 -12.58 -1.75
C ALA A 140 -5.70 -13.96 -2.22
N LYS A 141 -5.88 -14.29 -3.52
CA LYS A 141 -5.35 -15.54 -4.09
C LYS A 141 -3.83 -15.60 -4.02
N MET A 142 -3.16 -14.48 -4.31
CA MET A 142 -1.71 -14.35 -4.18
C MET A 142 -1.26 -14.74 -2.76
N LEU A 143 -1.80 -14.09 -1.75
CA LEU A 143 -1.40 -14.32 -0.36
C LEU A 143 -1.75 -15.76 0.07
N TYR A 144 -2.93 -16.26 -0.34
CA TYR A 144 -3.33 -17.64 -0.12
C TYR A 144 -2.29 -18.63 -0.65
N GLY A 145 -1.91 -18.51 -1.91
CA GLY A 145 -0.93 -19.42 -2.53
C GLY A 145 0.48 -19.27 -1.92
N LEU A 146 0.91 -18.05 -1.60
CA LEU A 146 2.19 -17.85 -0.90
C LEU A 146 2.22 -18.58 0.45
N GLN A 147 1.14 -18.53 1.21
CA GLN A 147 1.04 -19.21 2.51
C GLN A 147 0.92 -20.73 2.34
N HIS A 148 0.02 -21.21 1.48
CA HIS A 148 -0.26 -22.63 1.33
C HIS A 148 0.79 -23.39 0.52
N ASN A 149 1.28 -22.78 -0.56
CA ASN A 149 2.19 -23.50 -1.46
C ASN A 149 3.67 -23.23 -1.18
N LEU A 150 4.04 -22.04 -0.68
CA LEU A 150 5.43 -21.64 -0.44
C LEU A 150 5.76 -21.44 1.04
N HIS A 151 4.92 -21.90 1.94
CA HIS A 151 5.12 -21.86 3.40
C HIS A 151 5.38 -20.45 3.95
N ILE A 152 4.92 -19.41 3.29
CA ILE A 152 4.98 -18.06 3.85
C ILE A 152 4.16 -18.03 5.15
N SER A 153 4.69 -17.34 6.17
CA SER A 153 4.09 -17.25 7.50
C SER A 153 2.58 -17.04 7.48
N GLU A 154 1.86 -17.77 8.32
CA GLU A 154 0.42 -17.59 8.52
C GLU A 154 0.05 -16.17 8.99
N ASN A 155 1.01 -15.47 9.60
CA ASN A 155 0.86 -14.09 10.04
C ASN A 155 1.11 -13.07 8.93
N ALA A 156 1.39 -13.51 7.70
CA ALA A 156 1.53 -12.59 6.57
C ALA A 156 0.20 -11.88 6.30
N ARG A 157 0.25 -10.56 6.08
CA ARG A 157 -0.92 -9.71 5.82
C ARG A 157 -0.59 -8.73 4.70
N TYR A 158 -1.52 -8.61 3.74
CA TYR A 158 -1.47 -7.57 2.71
C TYR A 158 -2.14 -6.30 3.23
N LEU A 159 -1.36 -5.25 3.42
CA LEU A 159 -1.79 -3.95 3.94
C LEU A 159 -1.77 -2.90 2.84
N ARG A 160 -2.74 -1.99 2.84
CA ARG A 160 -2.81 -0.86 1.92
C ARG A 160 -2.53 0.45 2.65
N ARG A 161 -1.59 1.22 2.15
CA ARG A 161 -1.14 2.45 2.81
C ARG A 161 -2.25 3.47 3.06
N GLN A 162 -3.26 3.50 2.21
CA GLN A 162 -4.37 4.45 2.35
C GLN A 162 -5.12 4.37 3.68
N HIS A 163 -5.04 3.24 4.39
CA HIS A 163 -5.73 2.99 5.66
C HIS A 163 -4.88 3.32 6.89
N TYR A 164 -3.68 3.86 6.70
CA TYR A 164 -2.72 4.11 7.77
C TYR A 164 -2.12 5.50 7.63
N SER A 165 -1.89 6.19 8.74
CA SER A 165 -1.06 7.39 8.73
C SER A 165 0.37 7.05 8.28
N THR A 166 1.13 8.07 7.87
CA THR A 166 2.55 7.88 7.52
C THR A 166 3.35 7.34 8.68
N ALA A 167 3.06 7.77 9.91
CA ALA A 167 3.75 7.31 11.10
C ALA A 167 3.50 5.81 11.37
N GLU A 168 2.25 5.36 11.30
CA GLU A 168 1.88 3.94 11.47
C GLU A 168 2.49 3.08 10.37
N TRP A 169 2.45 3.56 9.12
CA TRP A 169 3.04 2.85 7.98
C TRP A 169 4.54 2.64 8.12
N ILE A 170 5.25 3.70 8.51
CA ILE A 170 6.68 3.68 8.77
C ILE A 170 7.01 2.73 9.94
N GLU A 171 6.25 2.78 11.03
CA GLU A 171 6.53 1.93 12.19
C GLU A 171 6.33 0.44 11.86
N MET A 172 5.26 0.09 11.13
CA MET A 172 5.05 -1.30 10.68
C MET A 172 6.20 -1.78 9.78
N LEU A 173 6.64 -0.95 8.82
CA LEU A 173 7.75 -1.28 7.92
C LEU A 173 9.07 -1.43 8.68
N ASN A 174 9.37 -0.48 9.58
CA ASN A 174 10.57 -0.51 10.42
C ASN A 174 10.61 -1.75 11.33
N THR A 175 9.46 -2.15 11.89
CA THR A 175 9.34 -3.35 12.70
C THR A 175 9.74 -4.60 11.91
N GLN A 176 9.30 -4.73 10.66
CA GLN A 176 9.69 -5.85 9.80
C GLN A 176 11.20 -5.85 9.52
N LEU A 177 11.75 -4.70 9.10
CA LEU A 177 13.17 -4.60 8.75
C LEU A 177 14.08 -4.87 9.96
N ARG A 178 13.75 -4.33 11.14
CA ARG A 178 14.50 -4.57 12.38
C ARG A 178 14.42 -6.02 12.86
N ALA A 179 13.34 -6.72 12.53
CA ALA A 179 13.21 -8.16 12.77
C ALA A 179 13.98 -9.02 11.75
N GLY A 180 14.65 -8.40 10.77
CA GLY A 180 15.41 -9.10 9.73
C GLY A 180 14.55 -9.64 8.58
N HIS A 181 13.34 -9.12 8.42
CA HIS A 181 12.38 -9.54 7.40
C HIS A 181 12.30 -8.52 6.28
N PRO A 182 12.77 -8.85 5.05
CA PRO A 182 12.50 -8.03 3.88
C PRO A 182 11.00 -8.03 3.58
N VAL A 183 10.52 -6.91 3.06
CA VAL A 183 9.08 -6.67 2.85
C VAL A 183 8.75 -6.72 1.37
N LEU A 184 7.83 -7.60 0.97
CA LEU A 184 7.23 -7.54 -0.37
C LEU A 184 6.37 -6.28 -0.45
N TYR A 185 6.77 -5.36 -1.31
CA TYR A 185 6.15 -4.05 -1.44
C TYR A 185 5.56 -3.84 -2.84
N ARG A 186 4.54 -3.03 -2.92
CA ARG A 186 3.91 -2.61 -4.17
C ARG A 186 3.71 -1.10 -4.19
N GLY A 187 3.92 -0.51 -5.35
CA GLY A 187 3.50 0.85 -5.66
C GLY A 187 3.05 0.95 -7.11
N SER A 188 2.45 2.07 -7.47
CA SER A 188 2.10 2.40 -8.84
C SER A 188 2.78 3.70 -9.25
N TRP A 189 3.27 3.73 -10.47
CA TRP A 189 3.66 4.93 -11.15
C TRP A 189 2.47 5.40 -11.99
N LEU A 190 1.90 6.54 -11.61
CA LEU A 190 0.82 7.17 -12.35
C LEU A 190 1.45 8.16 -13.35
N PHE A 191 1.27 7.88 -14.63
CA PHE A 191 1.69 8.77 -15.70
C PHE A 191 0.54 8.91 -16.69
N GLU A 192 0.10 10.17 -16.93
CA GLU A 192 -1.13 10.47 -17.64
C GLU A 192 -2.32 9.74 -17.00
N GLU A 193 -3.05 8.91 -17.73
CA GLU A 193 -4.17 8.10 -17.22
C GLU A 193 -3.77 6.64 -16.93
N GLU A 194 -2.49 6.30 -17.11
CA GLU A 194 -2.01 4.93 -16.93
C GLU A 194 -1.59 4.64 -15.48
N ASP A 195 -1.98 3.47 -14.99
CA ASP A 195 -1.60 2.91 -13.69
C ASP A 195 -0.59 1.78 -13.90
N ASN A 196 0.68 2.12 -13.80
CA ASN A 196 1.78 1.18 -13.96
C ASN A 196 2.20 0.61 -12.61
N GLY A 197 1.52 -0.45 -12.17
CA GLY A 197 1.82 -1.15 -10.93
C GLY A 197 3.12 -1.94 -10.99
N HIS A 198 3.89 -1.93 -9.90
CA HIS A 198 5.10 -2.73 -9.75
C HIS A 198 5.22 -3.32 -8.35
N MET A 199 5.70 -4.57 -8.27
CA MET A 199 6.09 -5.21 -7.02
C MET A 199 7.59 -5.32 -6.92
N PHE A 200 8.13 -5.05 -5.74
CA PHE A 200 9.56 -5.02 -5.45
C PHE A 200 9.80 -5.34 -3.98
N VAL A 201 11.05 -5.34 -3.55
CA VAL A 201 11.39 -5.64 -2.15
C VAL A 201 12.00 -4.41 -1.48
N ILE A 202 11.52 -4.11 -0.28
CA ILE A 202 12.18 -3.19 0.66
C ILE A 202 12.92 -4.03 1.67
N ASP A 203 14.24 -3.83 1.80
CA ASP A 203 15.10 -4.72 2.56
C ASP A 203 16.20 -4.01 3.39
N GLY A 204 16.14 -2.70 3.52
CA GLY A 204 17.09 -1.93 4.33
C GLY A 204 16.55 -0.56 4.74
N LEU A 205 17.20 0.06 5.71
CA LEU A 205 16.87 1.37 6.28
C LEU A 205 18.17 2.11 6.61
N ASP A 206 18.36 3.34 6.12
CA ASP A 206 19.51 4.17 6.46
C ASP A 206 19.27 5.11 7.65
N ALA A 207 20.31 5.82 8.07
CA ALA A 207 20.25 6.79 9.17
C ALA A 207 19.34 7.99 8.88
N ASP A 208 19.11 8.31 7.62
CA ASP A 208 18.25 9.40 7.16
C ASP A 208 16.77 8.99 7.07
N GLY A 209 16.44 7.73 7.39
CA GLY A 209 15.08 7.19 7.29
C GLY A 209 14.66 6.82 5.87
N LYS A 210 15.61 6.66 4.94
CA LYS A 210 15.34 6.16 3.58
C LYS A 210 15.44 4.65 3.55
N TYR A 211 14.67 4.05 2.67
CA TYR A 211 14.55 2.60 2.53
C TYR A 211 15.32 2.09 1.34
N HIS A 212 16.15 1.05 1.53
CA HIS A 212 16.76 0.35 0.42
C HIS A 212 15.69 -0.45 -0.34
N VAL A 213 15.66 -0.25 -1.66
CA VAL A 213 14.68 -0.86 -2.56
C VAL A 213 15.43 -1.68 -3.60
N ASN A 214 15.07 -2.97 -3.71
CA ASN A 214 15.48 -3.84 -4.79
C ASN A 214 14.31 -3.96 -5.78
N PHE A 215 14.42 -3.30 -6.93
CA PHE A 215 13.33 -3.21 -7.92
C PHE A 215 13.18 -4.46 -8.80
N GLY A 216 14.07 -5.44 -8.72
CA GLY A 216 13.99 -6.65 -9.55
C GLY A 216 14.31 -6.40 -11.03
N HIS A 217 15.20 -5.46 -11.34
CA HIS A 217 15.61 -5.08 -12.68
C HIS A 217 17.12 -5.22 -12.87
N PHE A 218 17.70 -6.41 -12.62
CA PHE A 218 19.14 -6.67 -12.65
C PHE A 218 19.97 -5.75 -11.73
N GLY A 219 19.38 -5.25 -10.64
CA GLY A 219 20.00 -4.27 -9.76
C GLY A 219 19.97 -2.83 -10.30
N SER A 220 19.37 -2.61 -11.45
CA SER A 220 19.21 -1.25 -12.01
C SER A 220 18.19 -0.45 -11.21
N GLY A 221 18.62 0.69 -10.70
CA GLY A 221 17.79 1.57 -9.88
C GLY A 221 17.73 1.19 -8.41
N ASP A 222 18.32 0.07 -7.99
CA ASP A 222 18.40 -0.31 -6.57
C ASP A 222 19.16 0.76 -5.78
N LYS A 223 18.52 1.28 -4.73
CA LYS A 223 19.07 2.37 -3.92
C LYS A 223 18.24 2.62 -2.66
N PHE A 224 18.75 3.48 -1.79
CA PHE A 224 17.95 4.10 -0.74
C PHE A 224 17.04 5.19 -1.31
N ALA A 225 15.74 5.12 -1.00
CA ALA A 225 14.71 6.04 -1.49
C ALA A 225 13.77 6.46 -0.36
N ASP A 226 13.18 7.65 -0.48
CA ASP A 226 12.09 8.10 0.38
C ASP A 226 10.84 7.25 0.12
N ILE A 227 10.18 6.77 1.19
CA ILE A 227 8.98 5.94 1.12
C ILE A 227 7.79 6.66 0.45
N ASN A 228 7.78 7.97 0.47
CA ASN A 228 6.74 8.78 -0.17
C ASN A 228 6.96 8.95 -1.68
N VAL A 229 8.17 8.65 -2.16
CA VAL A 229 8.58 8.84 -3.56
C VAL A 229 8.87 7.52 -4.25
N LEU A 230 9.66 6.65 -3.64
CA LEU A 230 10.11 5.35 -4.19
C LEU A 230 10.57 5.46 -5.65
N ASN A 231 11.45 6.43 -5.91
CA ASN A 231 11.92 6.71 -7.24
C ASN A 231 12.97 5.69 -7.71
N GLN A 232 12.61 4.85 -8.66
CA GLN A 232 13.57 3.98 -9.35
C GLN A 232 14.50 4.81 -10.25
N SER A 233 13.93 5.76 -10.98
CA SER A 233 14.68 6.70 -11.81
C SER A 233 14.12 8.12 -11.66
N GLY A 234 14.90 9.14 -12.01
CA GLY A 234 14.54 10.52 -11.78
C GLY A 234 14.64 10.92 -10.30
N THR A 235 14.17 12.12 -9.97
CA THR A 235 14.31 12.69 -8.62
C THR A 235 12.97 12.85 -7.90
N ASN A 236 11.93 13.25 -8.63
CA ASN A 236 10.63 13.59 -8.04
C ASN A 236 9.47 13.00 -8.84
N PRO A 237 8.34 12.67 -8.19
CA PRO A 237 7.13 12.20 -8.86
C PRO A 237 6.50 13.27 -9.77
N GLY A 238 5.70 12.81 -10.73
CA GLY A 238 4.98 13.68 -11.67
C GLY A 238 5.80 14.16 -12.86
N GLY A 239 7.13 13.96 -12.82
CA GLY A 239 8.06 14.24 -13.89
C GLY A 239 8.54 12.97 -14.60
N ARG A 240 9.64 13.11 -15.38
CA ARG A 240 10.29 11.95 -15.98
C ARG A 240 11.06 11.18 -14.93
N GLY A 241 10.67 9.99 -14.75
CA GLY A 241 11.26 9.10 -13.78
C GLY A 241 10.18 8.24 -13.19
N VAL A 242 10.51 6.99 -12.98
CA VAL A 242 9.57 6.02 -12.44
C VAL A 242 9.58 6.18 -10.93
N CYS A 243 8.45 6.62 -10.38
CA CYS A 243 8.24 6.78 -8.95
C CYS A 243 6.99 5.99 -8.54
N TYR A 244 7.16 4.95 -7.74
CA TYR A 244 6.07 4.07 -7.32
C TYR A 244 5.37 4.61 -6.05
N ASN A 245 4.96 5.86 -6.11
CA ASN A 245 4.42 6.59 -4.97
C ASN A 245 2.90 6.43 -4.77
N ALA A 246 2.15 5.97 -5.77
CA ALA A 246 0.71 5.78 -5.69
C ALA A 246 0.32 4.33 -5.34
N LYS A 247 -0.89 4.15 -4.79
CA LYS A 247 -1.50 2.85 -4.49
C LYS A 247 -0.55 1.90 -3.76
N GLN A 248 0.23 2.42 -2.84
CA GLN A 248 1.21 1.66 -2.09
C GLN A 248 0.56 0.60 -1.21
N ALA A 249 1.18 -0.58 -1.20
CA ALA A 249 0.81 -1.70 -0.35
C ALA A 249 2.05 -2.51 0.04
N MET A 250 1.97 -3.26 1.14
CA MET A 250 3.02 -4.16 1.57
C MET A 250 2.46 -5.47 2.10
N VAL A 251 3.25 -6.53 2.03
CA VAL A 251 2.99 -7.77 2.76
C VAL A 251 3.95 -7.82 3.94
N ILE A 252 3.42 -7.63 5.14
CA ILE A 252 4.18 -7.82 6.38
C ILE A 252 4.27 -9.30 6.71
N ASN A 253 5.28 -9.69 7.53
CA ASN A 253 5.56 -11.09 7.90
C ASN A 253 5.74 -12.00 6.67
N CYS A 254 6.28 -11.46 5.57
CA CYS A 254 6.50 -12.16 4.31
C CYS A 254 7.82 -12.95 4.35
N TYR A 255 7.90 -13.96 5.21
CA TYR A 255 9.05 -14.86 5.34
C TYR A 255 8.58 -16.31 5.37
N PRO A 256 9.36 -17.26 4.83
CA PRO A 256 8.99 -18.66 4.85
C PRO A 256 9.19 -19.26 6.25
N THR A 257 8.29 -20.18 6.62
CA THR A 257 8.44 -21.04 7.79
C THR A 257 9.08 -22.38 7.39
N PRO A 258 9.82 -23.06 8.30
CA PRO A 258 10.50 -24.31 7.97
C PRO A 258 9.54 -25.44 7.58
N GLU A 259 8.36 -25.45 8.15
CA GLU A 259 7.34 -26.49 7.98
C GLU A 259 6.04 -25.86 7.45
N HIS A 260 5.31 -26.65 6.66
CA HIS A 260 3.96 -26.29 6.27
C HIS A 260 3.05 -26.23 7.50
N THR A 261 2.22 -25.20 7.56
CA THR A 261 1.18 -25.06 8.58
C THR A 261 -0.16 -25.37 7.92
N ASP A 262 -0.95 -26.26 8.52
CA ASP A 262 -2.32 -26.49 8.08
C ASP A 262 -3.17 -25.25 8.36
N TYR A 263 -3.50 -24.53 7.29
CA TYR A 263 -4.41 -23.39 7.37
C TYR A 263 -5.85 -23.82 7.09
N PRO A 264 -6.83 -23.16 7.68
CA PRO A 264 -8.21 -23.30 7.22
C PRO A 264 -8.29 -22.99 5.71
N LEU A 265 -8.96 -23.86 4.97
CA LEU A 265 -9.14 -23.74 3.52
C LEU A 265 -9.95 -22.49 3.12
N GLN A 266 -10.59 -21.85 4.09
CA GLN A 266 -11.33 -20.60 3.91
C GLN A 266 -11.18 -19.70 5.14
N ARG A 267 -10.97 -18.42 4.88
CA ARG A 267 -11.01 -17.31 5.86
C ARG A 267 -11.65 -16.08 5.22
N CYS A 268 -11.91 -15.07 6.03
CA CYS A 268 -12.28 -13.76 5.52
C CYS A 268 -11.21 -12.71 5.83
N ILE A 269 -11.09 -11.73 4.92
CA ILE A 269 -10.26 -10.54 5.10
C ILE A 269 -11.18 -9.33 5.09
N SER A 270 -11.00 -8.39 6.02
CA SER A 270 -11.57 -7.06 5.99
C SER A 270 -10.53 -6.07 5.44
N GLU A 271 -10.84 -5.42 4.32
CA GLU A 271 -9.92 -4.54 3.61
C GLU A 271 -10.30 -3.05 3.72
N GLU A 272 -11.42 -2.74 4.34
CA GLU A 272 -11.95 -1.38 4.39
C GLU A 272 -12.15 -0.92 5.84
N ALA A 273 -12.13 0.39 5.99
CA ALA A 273 -12.38 1.05 7.26
C ALA A 273 -13.80 0.80 7.78
N ILE A 274 -13.96 0.79 9.09
CA ILE A 274 -15.25 0.64 9.74
C ILE A 274 -15.98 1.98 9.75
N ILE A 275 -17.25 1.96 9.31
CA ILE A 275 -18.15 3.12 9.30
C ILE A 275 -19.17 2.93 10.43
N LEU A 276 -19.25 3.93 11.31
CA LEU A 276 -20.17 3.97 12.45
C LEU A 276 -21.44 4.71 12.05
N ASN A 277 -22.60 4.10 12.33
CA ASN A 277 -23.93 4.67 12.05
C ASN A 277 -24.11 5.21 10.62
N LYS A 278 -23.46 4.56 9.64
CA LYS A 278 -23.47 4.96 8.22
C LYS A 278 -22.89 6.36 7.96
N ASP A 279 -22.15 6.93 8.90
CA ASP A 279 -21.48 8.22 8.78
C ASP A 279 -19.96 8.02 8.70
N THR A 280 -19.36 8.36 7.58
CA THR A 280 -17.94 8.19 7.32
C THR A 280 -17.03 9.10 8.14
N LEU A 281 -17.58 10.14 8.74
CA LEU A 281 -16.86 11.10 9.58
C LEU A 281 -17.04 10.83 11.08
N LEU A 282 -18.08 10.09 11.46
CA LEU A 282 -18.36 9.76 12.85
C LEU A 282 -17.36 8.73 13.38
N ARG A 283 -16.63 9.08 14.43
CA ARG A 283 -15.61 8.21 15.03
C ARG A 283 -16.00 7.66 16.40
N GLN A 284 -16.89 8.33 17.10
CA GLN A 284 -17.26 7.96 18.46
C GLN A 284 -18.72 8.27 18.75
N ILE A 285 -19.37 7.38 19.50
CA ILE A 285 -20.71 7.59 20.09
C ILE A 285 -20.72 7.10 21.54
N THR A 286 -21.75 7.50 22.28
CA THR A 286 -22.07 6.92 23.57
C THR A 286 -23.50 6.37 23.48
N VAL A 287 -23.69 5.12 23.87
CA VAL A 287 -24.97 4.41 23.84
C VAL A 287 -25.26 3.79 25.21
N ASN A 288 -26.54 3.56 25.51
CA ASN A 288 -26.91 2.72 26.66
C ASN A 288 -26.66 1.23 26.33
N LEU A 289 -26.31 0.41 27.31
CA LEU A 289 -26.28 -1.03 27.10
C LEU A 289 -27.67 -1.52 26.64
N GLY A 290 -27.68 -2.35 25.59
CA GLY A 290 -28.92 -2.80 24.93
C GLY A 290 -29.42 -1.89 23.81
N GLU A 291 -28.87 -0.69 23.63
CA GLU A 291 -29.22 0.22 22.55
C GLU A 291 -28.46 -0.19 21.25
N ASN A 292 -29.20 -0.13 20.12
CA ASN A 292 -28.61 -0.47 18.81
C ASN A 292 -27.79 0.68 18.23
N PHE A 293 -26.66 0.35 17.64
CA PHE A 293 -25.89 1.19 16.73
C PHE A 293 -25.44 0.35 15.53
N THR A 294 -24.95 0.98 14.47
CA THR A 294 -24.61 0.26 13.24
C THR A 294 -23.09 0.31 12.98
N LEU A 295 -22.50 -0.85 12.68
CA LEU A 295 -21.14 -0.96 12.21
C LEU A 295 -21.10 -1.57 10.80
N SER A 296 -20.27 -0.99 9.92
CA SER A 296 -20.04 -1.57 8.60
C SER A 296 -19.04 -2.72 8.62
N CYS A 297 -19.13 -3.60 7.62
CA CYS A 297 -18.07 -4.54 7.30
C CYS A 297 -18.02 -4.73 5.79
N ASN A 298 -16.80 -4.90 5.24
CA ASN A 298 -16.61 -5.32 3.87
C ASN A 298 -15.62 -6.49 3.85
N LEU A 299 -16.13 -7.69 3.55
CA LEU A 299 -15.38 -8.93 3.64
C LEU A 299 -15.00 -9.44 2.27
N ARG A 300 -13.78 -9.96 2.17
CA ARG A 300 -13.30 -10.74 1.04
C ARG A 300 -13.20 -12.20 1.44
N ASN A 301 -13.66 -13.10 0.56
CA ASN A 301 -13.44 -14.54 0.69
C ASN A 301 -11.98 -14.89 0.39
N TYR A 302 -11.22 -15.21 1.42
CA TYR A 302 -9.85 -15.69 1.33
C TYR A 302 -9.83 -17.21 1.18
N SER A 303 -10.09 -17.67 -0.04
CA SER A 303 -10.06 -19.08 -0.43
C SER A 303 -9.98 -19.22 -1.95
N LEU A 304 -9.80 -20.45 -2.45
CA LEU A 304 -9.86 -20.81 -3.87
C LEU A 304 -11.25 -21.29 -4.29
N GLN A 305 -12.23 -21.32 -3.39
CA GLN A 305 -13.58 -21.83 -3.63
C GLN A 305 -14.62 -20.78 -3.26
N LYS A 306 -15.79 -20.89 -3.88
CA LYS A 306 -16.97 -20.15 -3.44
C LYS A 306 -17.36 -20.65 -2.04
N ALA A 307 -17.68 -19.74 -1.14
CA ALA A 307 -18.14 -20.05 0.21
C ALA A 307 -19.44 -19.33 0.54
N THR A 308 -20.26 -19.98 1.36
CA THR A 308 -21.37 -19.34 2.07
C THR A 308 -20.86 -18.90 3.43
N LEU A 309 -20.76 -17.59 3.62
CA LEU A 309 -20.20 -16.96 4.81
C LEU A 309 -21.30 -16.63 5.80
N ASN A 310 -21.13 -17.03 7.05
CA ASN A 310 -21.78 -16.40 8.20
C ASN A 310 -20.77 -15.47 8.85
N TYR A 311 -21.13 -14.23 9.09
CA TYR A 311 -20.22 -13.22 9.64
C TYR A 311 -20.95 -12.26 10.56
N GLY A 312 -20.21 -11.64 11.48
CA GLY A 312 -20.80 -10.71 12.43
C GLY A 312 -19.77 -10.05 13.34
N TRP A 313 -20.26 -9.23 14.24
CA TRP A 313 -19.46 -8.56 15.23
C TRP A 313 -19.43 -9.38 16.53
N GLY A 314 -18.23 -9.82 16.91
CA GLY A 314 -17.95 -10.48 18.17
C GLY A 314 -17.51 -9.48 19.24
N LEU A 315 -17.91 -9.73 20.48
CA LEU A 315 -17.45 -9.02 21.67
C LEU A 315 -16.26 -9.75 22.25
N GLU A 316 -15.15 -9.08 22.42
CA GLU A 316 -13.94 -9.61 23.04
C GLU A 316 -13.60 -8.89 24.35
N LYS A 317 -13.02 -9.63 25.29
CA LYS A 317 -12.32 -9.10 26.46
C LYS A 317 -11.00 -9.83 26.61
N ASP A 318 -9.92 -9.10 26.80
CA ASP A 318 -8.56 -9.66 26.94
C ASP A 318 -8.16 -10.62 25.79
N GLY A 319 -8.63 -10.32 24.56
CA GLY A 319 -8.38 -11.10 23.36
C GLY A 319 -9.19 -12.40 23.24
N GLN A 320 -10.15 -12.64 24.13
CA GLN A 320 -11.02 -13.80 24.10
C GLN A 320 -12.43 -13.41 23.63
N LEU A 321 -12.98 -14.15 22.68
CA LEU A 321 -14.35 -14.01 22.23
C LEU A 321 -15.32 -14.37 23.36
N ILE A 322 -16.19 -13.43 23.74
CA ILE A 322 -17.25 -13.61 24.73
C ILE A 322 -18.55 -14.06 24.06
N ASP A 323 -18.95 -13.34 22.99
CA ASP A 323 -20.22 -13.55 22.29
C ASP A 323 -20.16 -13.03 20.86
N ILE A 324 -21.04 -13.52 19.97
CA ILE A 324 -21.32 -12.94 18.64
C ILE A 324 -22.61 -12.12 18.74
N LEU A 325 -22.47 -10.81 18.72
CA LEU A 325 -23.55 -9.86 19.00
C LEU A 325 -24.58 -9.74 17.87
N CYS A 326 -24.15 -9.96 16.64
CA CYS A 326 -25.01 -9.94 15.45
C CYS A 326 -24.40 -10.83 14.37
N GLN A 327 -25.23 -11.27 13.43
CA GLN A 327 -24.75 -12.09 12.32
C GLN A 327 -25.56 -11.85 11.03
N SER A 328 -24.91 -12.08 9.89
CA SER A 328 -25.51 -12.11 8.57
C SER A 328 -24.92 -13.22 7.74
N THR A 329 -25.53 -13.53 6.59
CA THR A 329 -25.12 -14.62 5.71
C THR A 329 -25.12 -14.13 4.27
N ASP A 330 -23.99 -14.35 3.56
CA ASP A 330 -23.84 -14.04 2.13
C ASP A 330 -22.96 -15.09 1.45
N GLY A 331 -23.13 -15.26 0.13
CA GLY A 331 -22.24 -16.06 -0.70
C GLY A 331 -21.18 -15.22 -1.38
N LEU A 332 -19.91 -15.63 -1.32
CA LEU A 332 -18.82 -14.99 -2.03
C LEU A 332 -18.00 -15.99 -2.86
N SER A 333 -17.71 -15.61 -4.11
CA SER A 333 -16.79 -16.37 -4.97
C SER A 333 -15.35 -16.32 -4.45
N ALA A 334 -14.50 -17.20 -4.93
CA ALA A 334 -13.09 -17.30 -4.56
C ALA A 334 -12.34 -15.98 -4.78
N GLY A 335 -11.76 -15.42 -3.73
CA GLY A 335 -10.99 -14.19 -3.78
C GLY A 335 -11.80 -12.91 -4.02
N GLU A 336 -13.13 -12.99 -4.10
CA GLU A 336 -14.00 -11.81 -4.29
C GLU A 336 -14.39 -11.17 -2.95
N LYS A 337 -14.78 -9.89 -3.00
CA LYS A 337 -15.31 -9.13 -1.86
C LYS A 337 -16.75 -8.72 -2.09
N PHE A 338 -17.43 -8.26 -1.05
CA PHE A 338 -18.71 -7.58 -1.23
C PHE A 338 -18.54 -6.35 -2.13
N GLU A 339 -19.46 -6.14 -3.07
CA GLU A 339 -19.49 -4.95 -3.92
C GLU A 339 -19.68 -3.68 -3.08
N GLU A 340 -20.56 -3.77 -2.06
CA GLU A 340 -20.84 -2.71 -1.10
C GLU A 340 -20.65 -3.21 0.33
N ALA A 341 -20.21 -2.33 1.21
CA ALA A 341 -20.11 -2.64 2.63
C ALA A 341 -21.49 -3.03 3.22
N ARG A 342 -21.50 -4.06 4.06
CA ARG A 342 -22.67 -4.43 4.84
C ARG A 342 -22.71 -3.59 6.12
N HIS A 343 -23.92 -3.23 6.55
CA HIS A 343 -24.15 -2.50 7.78
C HIS A 343 -24.96 -3.39 8.73
N LEU A 344 -24.38 -3.75 9.85
CA LEU A 344 -24.99 -4.64 10.84
C LEU A 344 -25.36 -3.84 12.09
N ASP A 345 -26.60 -4.07 12.58
CA ASP A 345 -27.03 -3.52 13.85
C ASP A 345 -26.40 -4.32 14.99
N VAL A 346 -25.75 -3.62 15.90
CA VAL A 346 -25.03 -4.17 17.05
C VAL A 346 -25.61 -3.59 18.33
N ALA A 347 -25.83 -4.44 19.33
CA ALA A 347 -26.18 -4.00 20.66
C ALA A 347 -25.30 -4.73 21.69
N LEU A 348 -24.74 -3.99 22.64
CA LEU A 348 -23.98 -4.59 23.73
C LEU A 348 -24.96 -5.19 24.77
N PRO A 349 -24.65 -6.38 25.35
CA PRO A 349 -25.49 -6.98 26.39
C PRO A 349 -25.69 -6.05 27.59
N THR A 350 -26.92 -5.98 28.11
CA THR A 350 -27.26 -5.15 29.28
C THR A 350 -26.60 -5.63 30.59
N THR A 351 -26.02 -6.83 30.57
CA THR A 351 -25.36 -7.47 31.71
C THR A 351 -23.84 -7.25 31.74
N LEU A 352 -23.30 -6.44 30.80
CA LEU A 352 -21.86 -6.19 30.79
C LEU A 352 -21.43 -5.40 32.02
N GLU A 353 -20.33 -5.85 32.62
CA GLU A 353 -19.67 -5.12 33.71
C GLU A 353 -18.85 -3.94 33.14
N ASP A 354 -18.57 -2.97 34.01
CA ASP A 354 -17.66 -1.88 33.69
C ASP A 354 -16.28 -2.43 33.26
N GLY A 355 -15.72 -1.89 32.19
CA GLY A 355 -14.43 -2.35 31.66
C GLY A 355 -14.21 -2.00 30.18
N GLU A 356 -13.05 -2.42 29.71
CA GLU A 356 -12.62 -2.26 28.32
C GLU A 356 -12.92 -3.55 27.54
N TYR A 357 -13.55 -3.37 26.37
CA TYR A 357 -13.92 -4.44 25.46
C TYR A 357 -13.52 -4.06 24.04
N LYS A 358 -13.51 -5.03 23.15
CA LYS A 358 -13.36 -4.82 21.71
C LYS A 358 -14.51 -5.45 20.94
N LEU A 359 -14.93 -4.79 19.89
CA LEU A 359 -15.78 -5.36 18.87
C LEU A 359 -14.93 -5.72 17.68
N VAL A 360 -14.94 -6.96 17.29
CA VAL A 360 -14.07 -7.55 16.27
C VAL A 360 -14.92 -8.35 15.28
N LEU A 361 -14.58 -8.29 14.01
CA LEU A 361 -15.24 -9.08 12.98
C LEU A 361 -14.86 -10.56 13.10
N TYR A 362 -15.86 -11.41 13.06
CA TYR A 362 -15.75 -12.87 13.01
C TYR A 362 -16.49 -13.43 11.81
N SER A 363 -16.02 -14.54 11.30
CA SER A 363 -16.68 -15.31 10.24
C SER A 363 -16.51 -16.80 10.42
N MET A 364 -17.48 -17.53 9.88
CA MET A 364 -17.40 -18.96 9.60
C MET A 364 -18.05 -19.24 8.24
N SER A 365 -17.88 -20.42 7.70
CA SER A 365 -18.47 -20.79 6.42
C SER A 365 -18.82 -22.28 6.33
N ASP A 366 -19.43 -22.68 5.22
CA ASP A 366 -19.65 -24.10 4.86
C ASP A 366 -18.32 -24.87 4.66
N ILE A 367 -17.21 -24.16 4.36
CA ILE A 367 -15.86 -24.77 4.24
C ILE A 367 -15.13 -24.77 5.60
N ASN A 368 -15.29 -23.71 6.39
CA ASN A 368 -14.70 -23.56 7.72
C ASN A 368 -15.81 -23.28 8.74
N PRO A 369 -16.42 -24.32 9.35
CA PRO A 369 -17.60 -24.19 10.19
C PRO A 369 -17.30 -23.71 11.62
N THR A 370 -16.14 -23.10 11.85
CA THR A 370 -15.73 -22.57 13.16
C THR A 370 -15.62 -21.05 13.09
N TRP A 371 -16.24 -20.35 14.05
CA TRP A 371 -16.06 -18.90 14.19
C TRP A 371 -14.58 -18.56 14.34
N SER A 372 -14.06 -17.81 13.40
CA SER A 372 -12.68 -17.37 13.36
C SER A 372 -12.62 -15.85 13.20
N ARG A 373 -11.65 -15.23 13.85
CA ARG A 373 -11.39 -13.79 13.71
C ARG A 373 -11.07 -13.48 12.25
N VAL A 374 -11.75 -12.49 11.71
CA VAL A 374 -11.48 -11.98 10.35
C VAL A 374 -10.11 -11.32 10.33
N TRP A 375 -9.31 -11.60 9.31
CA TRP A 375 -8.03 -10.93 9.14
C TRP A 375 -8.23 -9.49 8.69
N ALA A 376 -7.44 -8.58 9.24
CA ALA A 376 -7.53 -7.17 8.92
C ALA A 376 -6.39 -6.73 7.99
N SER A 377 -6.75 -6.09 6.88
CA SER A 377 -5.84 -5.34 6.00
C SER A 377 -6.00 -3.83 6.17
N ALA A 378 -6.87 -3.41 7.07
CA ALA A 378 -7.09 -2.05 7.55
C ALA A 378 -7.34 -2.12 9.07
N PRO A 379 -7.23 -1.02 9.83
CA PRO A 379 -7.65 -0.97 11.22
C PRO A 379 -9.16 -1.27 11.33
N THR A 380 -9.54 -2.34 12.03
CA THR A 380 -10.93 -2.82 12.11
C THR A 380 -11.38 -3.19 13.52
N GLU A 381 -10.53 -3.04 14.53
CA GLU A 381 -10.91 -3.27 15.92
C GLU A 381 -11.61 -2.04 16.48
N VAL A 382 -12.85 -2.19 16.93
CA VAL A 382 -13.65 -1.14 17.52
C VAL A 382 -13.55 -1.21 19.03
N GLU A 383 -13.18 -0.13 19.67
CA GLU A 383 -13.09 -0.06 21.14
C GLU A 383 -14.48 0.19 21.76
N ALA A 384 -14.75 -0.48 22.87
CA ALA A 384 -15.98 -0.31 23.65
C ALA A 384 -15.65 -0.19 25.14
N THR A 385 -15.70 1.04 25.66
CA THR A 385 -15.50 1.32 27.10
C THR A 385 -16.84 1.36 27.82
N VAL A 386 -17.11 0.38 28.67
CA VAL A 386 -18.35 0.28 29.44
C VAL A 386 -18.18 0.90 30.82
N LYS A 387 -19.11 1.80 31.19
CA LYS A 387 -19.15 2.43 32.50
C LYS A 387 -20.57 2.82 32.89
N ASN A 388 -21.01 2.39 34.07
CA ASN A 388 -22.31 2.76 34.65
C ASN A 388 -23.50 2.49 33.69
N GLY A 389 -23.50 1.35 33.00
CA GLY A 389 -24.61 0.98 32.09
C GLY A 389 -24.60 1.68 30.73
N MET A 390 -23.56 2.42 30.42
CA MET A 390 -23.34 3.09 29.12
C MET A 390 -22.05 2.59 28.49
N ALA A 391 -21.94 2.68 27.18
CA ALA A 391 -20.73 2.33 26.43
C ALA A 391 -20.29 3.46 25.52
N GLY A 392 -19.04 3.87 25.62
CA GLY A 392 -18.35 4.66 24.62
C GLY A 392 -17.83 3.73 23.51
N ILE A 393 -18.33 3.90 22.29
CA ILE A 393 -17.92 3.12 21.11
C ILE A 393 -17.01 3.99 20.26
N THR A 394 -15.80 3.53 19.98
CA THR A 394 -14.82 4.26 19.16
C THR A 394 -14.33 3.38 18.01
N VAL A 395 -14.57 3.81 16.77
CA VAL A 395 -14.01 3.15 15.58
C VAL A 395 -12.61 3.69 15.30
N PRO A 396 -11.71 2.86 14.74
CA PRO A 396 -10.36 3.31 14.38
C PRO A 396 -10.41 4.46 13.37
N ASP A 397 -9.38 5.30 13.40
CA ASP A 397 -9.18 6.29 12.34
C ASP A 397 -8.94 5.55 11.01
N ASN A 398 -9.65 5.97 9.98
CA ASN A 398 -9.52 5.38 8.65
C ASN A 398 -8.66 6.21 7.70
N HIS A 399 -8.16 7.36 8.18
CA HIS A 399 -7.33 8.29 7.43
C HIS A 399 -7.89 8.71 6.04
N LEU A 400 -9.22 8.62 5.87
CA LEU A 400 -9.95 8.93 4.63
C LEU A 400 -10.74 10.25 4.72
N GLY A 401 -10.55 11.04 5.79
CA GLY A 401 -11.14 12.36 5.92
C GLY A 401 -10.57 13.36 4.91
N ASP A 402 -11.08 14.59 4.92
CA ASP A 402 -10.58 15.65 4.05
C ASP A 402 -9.17 16.09 4.46
N PRO A 403 -8.13 15.85 3.63
CA PRO A 403 -6.81 16.38 3.88
C PRO A 403 -6.77 17.86 3.51
N LYS A 404 -6.26 18.69 4.40
CA LYS A 404 -5.98 20.10 4.10
C LYS A 404 -4.57 20.21 3.52
N LEU A 405 -4.48 20.33 2.20
CA LEU A 405 -3.22 20.49 1.50
C LEU A 405 -2.81 21.98 1.43
N TYR A 406 -1.49 22.21 1.43
CA TYR A 406 -0.89 23.52 1.24
C TYR A 406 0.28 23.43 0.27
N LEU A 407 0.59 24.53 -0.40
CA LEU A 407 1.88 24.71 -1.08
C LEU A 407 2.88 25.34 -0.12
N GLU A 408 4.09 24.78 -0.03
CA GLU A 408 5.18 25.34 0.80
C GLU A 408 5.75 26.62 0.19
N GLN A 409 5.65 26.76 -1.12
CA GLN A 409 6.18 27.90 -1.90
C GLN A 409 5.38 28.11 -3.18
N ASP A 410 5.68 29.20 -3.88
CA ASP A 410 5.16 29.47 -5.20
C ASP A 410 5.49 28.35 -6.20
N ILE A 411 4.60 28.14 -7.17
CA ILE A 411 4.81 27.17 -8.26
C ILE A 411 5.94 27.70 -9.15
N THR A 412 6.95 26.87 -9.39
CA THR A 412 8.09 27.25 -10.22
C THR A 412 8.17 26.39 -11.47
N GLU A 413 8.50 27.00 -12.62
CA GLU A 413 8.84 26.23 -13.80
C GLU A 413 10.26 25.68 -13.66
N VAL A 414 10.43 24.40 -13.99
CA VAL A 414 11.70 23.68 -13.91
C VAL A 414 12.07 23.09 -15.26
N GLU A 415 13.34 22.70 -15.42
CA GLU A 415 13.80 22.06 -16.65
C GLU A 415 12.99 20.79 -16.94
N ASN A 416 12.49 20.68 -18.18
CA ASN A 416 11.84 19.46 -18.64
C ASN A 416 12.90 18.39 -18.96
N THR A 417 13.17 17.54 -18.00
CA THR A 417 14.11 16.40 -18.18
C THR A 417 13.58 15.33 -19.15
N PHE A 418 12.32 15.46 -19.61
CA PHE A 418 11.67 14.57 -20.60
C PHE A 418 11.78 15.03 -22.05
N GLU A 419 12.29 16.21 -22.32
CA GLU A 419 12.20 16.90 -23.61
C GLU A 419 12.47 16.02 -24.85
N LYS A 420 13.35 15.00 -24.70
CA LYS A 420 13.66 14.07 -25.80
C LYS A 420 12.53 13.08 -26.12
N PHE A 421 11.55 12.88 -25.24
CA PHE A 421 10.51 11.86 -25.37
C PHE A 421 9.09 12.43 -25.28
N VAL A 422 8.87 13.36 -24.35
CA VAL A 422 7.59 14.03 -24.17
C VAL A 422 7.84 15.53 -24.06
N PRO A 423 7.64 16.29 -25.14
CA PRO A 423 7.80 17.74 -25.10
C PRO A 423 6.72 18.36 -24.21
N GLY A 424 7.05 19.45 -23.54
CA GLY A 424 6.14 20.20 -22.67
C GLY A 424 6.89 20.99 -21.61
N ARG A 425 6.17 21.80 -20.86
CA ARG A 425 6.71 22.58 -19.74
C ARG A 425 6.43 21.86 -18.43
N THR A 426 7.39 21.90 -17.52
CA THR A 426 7.33 21.18 -16.23
C THR A 426 7.28 22.19 -15.09
N PHE A 427 6.37 21.96 -14.16
CA PHE A 427 6.14 22.82 -13.00
C PHE A 427 6.42 22.06 -11.71
N GLU A 428 7.21 22.66 -10.83
CA GLU A 428 7.47 22.13 -9.48
C GLU A 428 6.41 22.66 -8.52
N LEU A 429 5.77 21.71 -7.80
CA LEU A 429 4.84 21.99 -6.72
C LEU A 429 5.33 21.27 -5.46
N LYS A 430 5.45 22.01 -4.36
CA LYS A 430 5.86 21.48 -3.05
C LYS A 430 4.65 21.43 -2.13
N PHE A 431 4.08 20.24 -1.98
CA PHE A 431 2.91 20.01 -1.14
C PHE A 431 3.29 19.74 0.31
N ILE A 432 2.47 20.25 1.21
CA ILE A 432 2.44 19.89 2.62
C ILE A 432 1.06 19.34 2.94
N ASN A 433 1.03 18.15 3.54
CA ASN A 433 -0.17 17.60 4.17
C ASN A 433 0.10 17.45 5.67
N PRO A 434 -0.35 18.37 6.53
CA PRO A 434 -0.12 18.28 7.97
C PRO A 434 -1.13 17.39 8.70
N THR A 435 -2.16 16.90 8.00
CA THR A 435 -3.25 16.10 8.58
C THR A 435 -2.85 14.63 8.71
N THR A 436 -3.65 13.86 9.45
CA THR A 436 -3.50 12.40 9.53
C THR A 436 -4.12 11.67 8.34
N ASN A 437 -4.87 12.39 7.48
CA ASN A 437 -5.56 11.81 6.33
C ASN A 437 -4.66 11.81 5.09
N ASN A 438 -4.73 10.73 4.32
CA ASN A 438 -4.03 10.63 3.06
C ASN A 438 -4.85 11.28 1.93
N PHE A 439 -4.17 11.96 1.01
CA PHE A 439 -4.74 12.41 -0.24
C PHE A 439 -4.24 11.54 -1.38
N GLN A 440 -5.15 11.07 -2.22
CA GLN A 440 -4.83 10.42 -3.49
C GLN A 440 -5.95 10.71 -4.48
N ASN A 441 -5.93 11.90 -5.06
CA ASN A 441 -6.97 12.36 -5.96
C ASN A 441 -6.39 13.37 -6.98
N LYS A 442 -7.28 14.07 -7.68
CA LYS A 442 -6.96 15.00 -8.76
C LYS A 442 -6.32 16.28 -8.22
N ILE A 443 -5.22 16.68 -8.86
CA ILE A 443 -4.63 18.01 -8.77
C ILE A 443 -4.84 18.67 -10.12
N LYS A 444 -5.38 19.89 -10.12
CA LYS A 444 -5.64 20.69 -11.31
C LYS A 444 -4.69 21.88 -11.35
N LEU A 445 -4.05 22.08 -12.50
CA LEU A 445 -3.33 23.30 -12.86
C LEU A 445 -4.14 24.08 -13.87
N GLU A 446 -4.40 25.35 -13.58
CA GLU A 446 -5.01 26.32 -14.50
C GLU A 446 -3.93 27.35 -14.85
N ILE A 447 -3.51 27.37 -16.11
CA ILE A 447 -2.36 28.13 -16.58
C ILE A 447 -2.87 29.18 -17.55
N LEU A 448 -2.67 30.44 -17.21
CA LEU A 448 -3.04 31.59 -18.09
C LEU A 448 -1.85 31.97 -18.95
N VAL A 449 -2.00 31.88 -20.26
CA VAL A 449 -0.95 32.12 -21.26
C VAL A 449 -1.44 33.19 -22.26
N ASP A 450 -0.86 34.37 -22.21
CA ASP A 450 -1.26 35.51 -23.05
C ASP A 450 -2.78 35.78 -23.08
N GLY A 451 -3.44 35.56 -21.92
CA GLY A 451 -4.88 35.77 -21.75
C GLY A 451 -5.76 34.54 -22.09
N GLU A 452 -5.19 33.44 -22.57
CA GLU A 452 -5.88 32.16 -22.79
C GLU A 452 -5.66 31.23 -21.61
N GLU A 453 -6.72 30.58 -21.11
CA GLU A 453 -6.65 29.63 -19.98
C GLU A 453 -6.51 28.20 -20.48
N TYR A 454 -5.56 27.48 -19.92
CA TYR A 454 -5.32 26.04 -20.14
C TYR A 454 -5.45 25.28 -18.83
N SER A 455 -6.17 24.17 -18.86
CA SER A 455 -6.35 23.30 -17.69
C SER A 455 -5.66 21.95 -17.90
N TYR A 456 -4.93 21.51 -16.87
CA TYR A 456 -4.31 20.19 -16.83
C TYR A 456 -4.63 19.51 -15.50
N ILE A 457 -5.08 18.25 -15.56
CA ILE A 457 -5.46 17.48 -14.38
C ILE A 457 -4.56 16.24 -14.29
N THR A 458 -4.01 15.99 -13.13
CA THR A 458 -3.24 14.79 -12.81
C THR A 458 -3.74 14.17 -11.50
N ILE A 459 -3.49 12.87 -11.29
CA ILE A 459 -3.79 12.20 -10.01
C ILE A 459 -2.48 11.97 -9.30
N GLN A 460 -2.33 12.53 -8.10
CA GLN A 460 -1.11 12.39 -7.31
C GLN A 460 -1.46 12.15 -5.83
N PRO A 461 -0.74 11.26 -5.12
CA PRO A 461 -0.88 11.09 -3.69
C PRO A 461 -0.07 12.13 -2.91
N VAL A 462 -0.66 12.71 -1.87
CA VAL A 462 0.07 13.47 -0.85
C VAL A 462 -0.25 12.83 0.50
N PHE A 463 0.70 12.07 1.02
CA PHE A 463 0.48 11.29 2.23
C PHE A 463 0.34 12.17 3.47
N SER A 464 -0.34 11.63 4.49
CA SER A 464 -0.52 12.27 5.78
C SER A 464 0.82 12.66 6.42
N GLN A 465 0.84 13.79 7.10
CA GLN A 465 1.99 14.29 7.86
C GLN A 465 3.29 14.31 7.04
N SER A 466 3.19 14.62 5.72
CA SER A 466 4.33 14.61 4.81
C SER A 466 4.47 15.87 3.99
N LYS A 467 5.68 16.05 3.45
CA LYS A 467 5.99 16.99 2.38
C LYS A 467 6.36 16.20 1.13
N THR A 468 5.82 16.59 -0.02
CA THR A 468 6.10 15.92 -1.28
C THR A 468 6.32 16.96 -2.38
N ILE A 469 7.37 16.77 -3.16
CA ILE A 469 7.69 17.62 -4.31
C ILE A 469 7.24 16.90 -5.58
N TYR A 470 6.40 17.55 -6.37
CA TYR A 470 5.97 17.06 -7.67
C TYR A 470 6.53 17.90 -8.80
N HIS A 471 7.03 17.24 -9.84
CA HIS A 471 7.37 17.83 -11.13
C HIS A 471 6.28 17.45 -12.13
N ILE A 472 5.30 18.32 -12.31
CA ILE A 472 4.15 18.06 -13.19
C ILE A 472 4.49 18.55 -14.59
N LEU A 473 4.64 17.60 -15.52
CA LEU A 473 4.77 17.88 -16.95
C LEU A 473 3.40 18.14 -17.55
N VAL A 474 3.27 19.24 -18.29
CA VAL A 474 2.07 19.61 -19.05
C VAL A 474 2.36 19.42 -20.54
N PRO A 475 2.03 18.28 -21.15
CA PRO A 475 2.40 17.97 -22.54
C PRO A 475 1.84 18.94 -23.56
N GLN A 476 0.60 19.42 -23.36
CA GLN A 476 -0.06 20.38 -24.26
C GLN A 476 0.73 21.69 -24.42
N SER A 477 1.54 22.05 -23.41
CA SER A 477 2.34 23.29 -23.42
C SER A 477 3.41 23.30 -24.50
N ALA A 478 3.82 22.14 -25.03
CA ALA A 478 4.80 22.05 -26.12
C ALA A 478 4.36 22.82 -27.38
N VAL A 479 3.07 22.83 -27.68
CA VAL A 479 2.49 23.51 -28.84
C VAL A 479 1.72 24.77 -28.42
N ALA A 480 0.86 24.62 -27.40
CA ALA A 480 -0.04 25.69 -26.97
C ALA A 480 0.70 26.91 -26.38
N PHE A 481 1.88 26.73 -25.80
CA PHE A 481 2.65 27.79 -25.13
C PHE A 481 3.88 28.24 -25.92
N GLN A 482 4.07 27.73 -27.14
CA GLN A 482 5.23 28.08 -27.96
C GLN A 482 5.24 29.56 -28.30
N GLY A 483 6.28 30.29 -27.90
CA GLY A 483 6.42 31.71 -28.09
C GLY A 483 5.46 32.60 -27.27
N LYS A 484 4.71 32.02 -26.36
CA LYS A 484 3.77 32.70 -25.48
C LYS A 484 4.31 32.81 -24.03
N HIS A 485 3.76 33.77 -23.28
CA HIS A 485 4.14 34.03 -21.91
C HIS A 485 3.07 33.54 -20.93
N ILE A 486 3.49 32.80 -19.92
CA ILE A 486 2.64 32.43 -18.78
C ILE A 486 2.44 33.67 -17.93
N THR A 487 1.19 34.04 -17.69
CA THR A 487 0.83 35.19 -16.85
C THR A 487 0.35 34.82 -15.45
N SER A 488 -0.18 33.62 -15.27
CA SER A 488 -0.43 33.04 -13.93
C SER A 488 -0.56 31.53 -13.99
N ILE A 489 -0.31 30.87 -12.85
CA ILE A 489 -0.54 29.45 -12.63
C ILE A 489 -1.31 29.31 -11.33
N LYS A 490 -2.47 28.65 -11.38
CA LYS A 490 -3.23 28.25 -10.20
C LYS A 490 -3.12 26.75 -10.02
N ALA A 491 -2.95 26.30 -8.79
CA ALA A 491 -3.07 24.90 -8.43
C ALA A 491 -4.25 24.69 -7.47
N SER A 492 -5.02 23.65 -7.71
CA SER A 492 -6.14 23.25 -6.88
C SER A 492 -6.12 21.74 -6.69
N TYR A 493 -6.67 21.23 -5.56
CA TYR A 493 -6.90 19.81 -5.34
C TYR A 493 -8.40 19.52 -5.25
N TYR A 494 -8.81 18.33 -5.71
CA TYR A 494 -10.21 17.91 -5.65
C TYR A 494 -10.56 17.47 -4.23
N ASN A 495 -11.50 18.17 -3.61
CA ASN A 495 -12.05 17.85 -2.31
C ASN A 495 -13.32 16.99 -2.48
N THR A 496 -13.26 15.75 -2.00
CA THR A 496 -14.38 14.80 -2.16
C THR A 496 -15.59 15.11 -1.27
N LEU A 497 -15.40 15.87 -0.19
CA LEU A 497 -16.50 16.24 0.70
C LEU A 497 -17.36 17.37 0.10
N ASP A 498 -16.70 18.31 -0.58
CA ASP A 498 -17.36 19.45 -1.23
C ASP A 498 -17.74 19.15 -2.68
N ASP A 499 -17.27 18.02 -3.23
CA ASP A 499 -17.40 17.63 -4.65
C ASP A 499 -16.90 18.72 -5.61
N ASP A 500 -15.83 19.44 -5.22
CA ASP A 500 -15.28 20.57 -5.95
C ASP A 500 -13.77 20.73 -5.72
N TYR A 501 -13.14 21.64 -6.44
CA TYR A 501 -11.73 21.95 -6.32
C TYR A 501 -11.46 23.05 -5.29
N THR A 502 -10.60 22.73 -4.32
CA THR A 502 -10.08 23.70 -3.33
C THR A 502 -8.78 24.31 -3.83
N LEU A 503 -8.71 25.64 -3.89
CA LEU A 503 -7.52 26.38 -4.34
C LEU A 503 -6.37 26.19 -3.34
N LEU A 504 -5.21 25.80 -3.85
CA LEU A 504 -3.95 25.70 -3.10
C LEU A 504 -3.15 27.01 -3.14
N GLY A 505 -3.10 27.64 -4.31
CA GLY A 505 -2.35 28.88 -4.50
C GLY A 505 -2.36 29.36 -5.94
N THR A 506 -1.96 30.62 -6.11
CA THR A 506 -1.79 31.26 -7.42
C THR A 506 -0.40 31.88 -7.46
N THR A 507 0.37 31.58 -8.49
CA THR A 507 1.70 32.17 -8.73
C THR A 507 1.61 33.11 -9.94
N GLU A 508 2.08 34.34 -9.80
CA GLU A 508 2.17 35.34 -10.86
C GLU A 508 3.58 35.37 -11.51
N PRO A 509 3.71 35.88 -12.76
CA PRO A 509 4.88 35.66 -13.62
C PRO A 509 6.22 36.23 -13.12
N SER A 510 6.24 37.11 -12.13
CA SER A 510 7.48 37.67 -11.59
C SER A 510 8.42 36.63 -10.89
N ALA A 511 7.93 35.43 -10.66
CA ALA A 511 8.66 34.32 -10.03
C ALA A 511 9.13 33.23 -11.02
N VAL A 512 8.72 33.27 -12.30
CA VAL A 512 9.07 32.25 -13.29
C VAL A 512 10.39 32.63 -13.98
N ASN A 513 11.52 32.20 -13.43
CA ASN A 513 12.81 32.27 -14.09
C ASN A 513 12.87 31.24 -15.21
N VAL A 514 12.66 31.66 -16.44
CA VAL A 514 12.87 30.82 -17.64
C VAL A 514 14.38 30.64 -17.83
N PRO A 515 14.93 29.40 -17.71
CA PRO A 515 16.29 29.15 -18.14
C PRO A 515 16.37 29.38 -19.66
N THR A 516 17.09 30.38 -20.09
CA THR A 516 17.39 30.59 -21.52
C THR A 516 18.28 29.46 -22.00
N THR A 517 17.72 28.46 -22.66
CA THR A 517 18.49 27.47 -23.40
C THR A 517 19.22 28.18 -24.53
N ARG A 518 20.55 28.29 -24.43
CA ARG A 518 21.40 28.64 -25.58
C ARG A 518 21.28 27.49 -26.58
N VAL A 519 20.62 27.75 -27.68
CA VAL A 519 20.75 26.94 -28.89
C VAL A 519 22.18 27.15 -29.37
N SER A 520 23.07 26.18 -29.15
CA SER A 520 24.36 26.10 -29.81
C SER A 520 24.12 25.63 -31.24
N SER A 521 24.40 26.50 -32.15
CA SER A 521 24.48 26.28 -33.59
C SER A 521 25.40 25.12 -33.98
#